data_6a1859d7b3c99d4963c111dfccd4374b
#
_entry.id   6a1859d7b3c99d4963c111dfccd4374b
#
_cell.length_a   1.000
_cell.length_b   1.000
_cell.length_c   1.000
_cell.angle_alpha   90.00
_cell.angle_beta   90.00
_cell.angle_gamma   90.00
#
_symmetry.space_group_name_H-M   'P 1'
#
loop_
_entity.id
_entity.type
_entity.pdbx_description
1 polymer ?
#
loop_
_entity_poly.entity_id
_entity_poly.type
_entity_poly.pdbx_seq_one_letter_code
_entity_poly.pdbx_strand_id
1 'polypeptide(L)'
;MTDATADQASADQAKQAFSHDGNDVGVVLCHGFTGAPGSMRAWADHLVAEGYSVRLPLLPGHGTRWQDANRTTFDDWLGAVTAAVQDLASTCRAVLVAGLSMGGTLALRLAELHPDAIAGLVLVNPSVTTLRKEANLLPVLRYVLPMFPPIAGDIAKPGVVEPGYNRLPVKAMHSLWSAWPVVRRDLAKVTVPVLLLHSRVDHTVEPINSQIVLDGISSTDVTEIWLENSYHVATMDNDAEEIFTSSVEFIEKITAGLP
;
A
#
# COMPACT_ATOMS: atom_id res chain seq x y z
N MET A 1 32.13 -1.76 -17.87
CA MET A 1 31.86 -0.59 -17.01
C MET A 1 30.45 0.00 -17.21
N THR A 2 29.73 -0.36 -18.26
CA THR A 2 28.40 0.17 -18.62
C THR A 2 27.22 -0.49 -17.88
N ASP A 3 27.38 -1.72 -17.40
CA ASP A 3 26.29 -2.52 -16.78
C ASP A 3 25.99 -2.07 -15.33
N ALA A 4 27.02 -1.91 -14.51
CA ALA A 4 26.86 -1.53 -13.10
C ALA A 4 26.28 -0.11 -12.87
N THR A 5 26.49 0.82 -13.82
CA THR A 5 25.94 2.17 -13.76
C THR A 5 24.47 2.22 -14.17
N ALA A 6 24.04 1.36 -15.10
CA ALA A 6 22.65 1.21 -15.51
C ALA A 6 21.82 0.55 -14.39
N ASP A 7 22.36 -0.50 -13.75
CA ASP A 7 21.73 -1.18 -12.62
C ASP A 7 21.55 -0.25 -11.41
N GLN A 8 22.56 0.59 -11.11
CA GLN A 8 22.46 1.55 -10.02
C GLN A 8 21.41 2.63 -10.31
N ALA A 9 21.36 3.16 -11.54
CA ALA A 9 20.39 4.16 -11.94
C ALA A 9 18.94 3.61 -11.87
N SER A 10 18.73 2.37 -12.29
CA SER A 10 17.44 1.67 -12.19
C SER A 10 17.03 1.47 -10.73
N ALA A 11 17.95 1.06 -9.87
CA ALA A 11 17.70 0.87 -8.44
C ALA A 11 17.38 2.20 -7.72
N ASP A 12 17.99 3.30 -8.13
CA ASP A 12 17.71 4.63 -7.57
C ASP A 12 16.38 5.18 -8.09
N GLN A 13 16.02 4.92 -9.33
CA GLN A 13 14.72 5.27 -9.90
C GLN A 13 13.57 4.53 -9.21
N ALA A 14 13.75 3.27 -8.86
CA ALA A 14 12.75 2.46 -8.14
C ALA A 14 12.42 3.03 -6.74
N LYS A 15 13.24 3.94 -6.22
CA LYS A 15 13.03 4.58 -4.90
C LYS A 15 12.40 5.96 -5.00
N GLN A 16 12.10 6.46 -6.20
CA GLN A 16 11.57 7.81 -6.39
C GLN A 16 10.04 7.79 -6.44
N ALA A 17 9.45 8.88 -5.93
CA ALA A 17 8.03 9.14 -6.13
C ALA A 17 7.70 9.25 -7.62
N PHE A 18 6.47 8.94 -8.00
CA PHE A 18 5.99 9.04 -9.37
C PHE A 18 4.68 9.81 -9.41
N SER A 19 4.51 10.64 -10.43
CA SER A 19 3.30 11.41 -10.70
C SER A 19 3.03 11.46 -12.20
N HIS A 20 1.76 11.35 -12.57
CA HIS A 20 1.27 11.53 -13.93
C HIS A 20 -0.09 12.22 -13.90
N ASP A 21 -0.29 13.21 -14.77
CA ASP A 21 -1.58 13.87 -14.96
C ASP A 21 -2.23 13.27 -16.21
N GLY A 22 -3.37 12.62 -16.02
CA GLY A 22 -4.17 11.97 -17.05
C GLY A 22 -5.58 12.58 -17.15
N ASN A 23 -6.59 11.71 -17.13
CA ASN A 23 -7.99 12.14 -17.13
C ASN A 23 -8.43 12.67 -15.74
N ASP A 24 -9.72 12.96 -15.58
CA ASP A 24 -10.32 13.51 -14.35
C ASP A 24 -10.64 12.46 -13.27
N VAL A 25 -10.09 11.25 -13.38
CA VAL A 25 -10.11 10.22 -12.34
C VAL A 25 -8.69 9.98 -11.83
N GLY A 26 -8.49 10.20 -10.54
CA GLY A 26 -7.20 10.10 -9.89
C GLY A 26 -7.05 8.84 -9.06
N VAL A 27 -5.84 8.26 -9.05
CA VAL A 27 -5.49 7.11 -8.21
C VAL A 27 -4.23 7.41 -7.43
N VAL A 28 -4.32 7.34 -6.10
CA VAL A 28 -3.15 7.39 -5.20
C VAL A 28 -2.73 5.96 -4.88
N LEU A 29 -1.47 5.61 -5.18
CA LEU A 29 -0.89 4.32 -4.87
C LEU A 29 0.00 4.41 -3.63
N CYS A 30 -0.18 3.50 -2.67
CA CYS A 30 0.53 3.46 -1.40
C CYS A 30 1.35 2.18 -1.27
N HIS A 31 2.68 2.31 -1.23
CA HIS A 31 3.58 1.15 -1.08
C HIS A 31 3.60 0.58 0.35
N GLY A 32 4.13 -0.63 0.51
CA GLY A 32 4.25 -1.34 1.77
C GLY A 32 5.34 -0.81 2.69
N PHE A 33 5.32 -1.29 3.95
CA PHE A 33 6.33 -1.02 4.97
C PHE A 33 7.69 -1.57 4.54
N THR A 34 8.75 -0.80 4.73
CA THR A 34 10.13 -1.07 4.26
C THR A 34 10.32 -1.09 2.75
N GLY A 35 9.23 -1.10 1.96
CA GLY A 35 9.27 -1.03 0.51
C GLY A 35 9.57 0.38 -0.03
N ALA A 36 9.39 0.55 -1.32
CA ALA A 36 9.57 1.82 -2.02
C ALA A 36 8.58 1.90 -3.21
N PRO A 37 8.41 3.06 -3.86
CA PRO A 37 7.50 3.20 -5.00
C PRO A 37 7.69 2.16 -6.11
N GLY A 38 8.91 1.64 -6.28
CA GLY A 38 9.21 0.62 -7.27
C GLY A 38 8.38 -0.67 -7.15
N SER A 39 7.91 -1.03 -5.95
CA SER A 39 7.03 -2.18 -5.78
C SER A 39 5.61 -1.96 -6.34
N MET A 40 5.24 -0.71 -6.60
CA MET A 40 3.94 -0.31 -7.14
C MET A 40 4.05 0.25 -8.56
N ARG A 41 5.27 0.35 -9.10
CA ARG A 41 5.53 1.09 -10.33
C ARG A 41 4.84 0.48 -11.55
N ALA A 42 4.85 -0.83 -11.71
CA ALA A 42 4.17 -1.49 -12.82
C ALA A 42 2.64 -1.25 -12.78
N TRP A 43 2.06 -1.25 -11.58
CA TRP A 43 0.65 -0.89 -11.41
C TRP A 43 0.38 0.57 -11.79
N ALA A 44 1.26 1.50 -11.35
CA ALA A 44 1.15 2.91 -11.75
C ALA A 44 1.24 3.09 -13.27
N ASP A 45 2.18 2.42 -13.93
CA ASP A 45 2.35 2.50 -15.39
C ASP A 45 1.13 1.93 -16.13
N HIS A 46 0.52 0.84 -15.63
CA HIS A 46 -0.72 0.29 -16.18
C HIS A 46 -1.88 1.29 -16.07
N LEU A 47 -2.09 1.90 -14.89
CA LEU A 47 -3.13 2.92 -14.71
C LEU A 47 -2.92 4.16 -15.61
N VAL A 48 -1.67 4.56 -15.82
CA VAL A 48 -1.31 5.63 -16.77
C VAL A 48 -1.66 5.24 -18.20
N ALA A 49 -1.40 4.00 -18.60
CA ALA A 49 -1.75 3.51 -19.94
C ALA A 49 -3.27 3.52 -20.20
N GLU A 50 -4.08 3.32 -19.14
CA GLU A 50 -5.55 3.45 -19.17
C GLU A 50 -6.02 4.92 -19.05
N GLY A 51 -5.10 5.88 -18.96
CA GLY A 51 -5.38 7.30 -19.02
C GLY A 51 -5.67 7.97 -17.67
N TYR A 52 -5.51 7.30 -16.54
CA TYR A 52 -5.76 7.85 -15.21
C TYR A 52 -4.68 8.82 -14.75
N SER A 53 -5.08 9.80 -13.92
CA SER A 53 -4.13 10.61 -13.14
C SER A 53 -3.61 9.79 -11.96
N VAL A 54 -2.28 9.73 -11.77
CA VAL A 54 -1.66 8.85 -10.79
C VAL A 54 -0.72 9.64 -9.87
N ARG A 55 -0.78 9.35 -8.56
CA ARG A 55 0.22 9.76 -7.58
C ARG A 55 0.71 8.52 -6.81
N LEU A 56 2.01 8.34 -6.81
CA LEU A 56 2.71 7.29 -6.06
C LEU A 56 3.80 7.97 -5.22
N PRO A 57 3.44 8.49 -4.02
CA PRO A 57 4.38 9.18 -3.16
C PRO A 57 5.44 8.22 -2.60
N LEU A 58 6.66 8.73 -2.43
CA LEU A 58 7.64 8.11 -1.56
C LEU A 58 7.29 8.48 -0.12
N LEU A 59 6.93 7.50 0.70
CA LEU A 59 6.57 7.74 2.10
C LEU A 59 7.79 8.22 2.90
N PRO A 60 7.62 9.18 3.83
CA PRO A 60 8.71 9.69 4.65
C PRO A 60 9.54 8.58 5.29
N GLY A 61 10.86 8.74 5.22
CA GLY A 61 11.81 7.76 5.75
C GLY A 61 12.00 6.50 4.91
N HIS A 62 11.22 6.26 3.85
CA HIS A 62 11.37 5.13 2.91
C HIS A 62 12.31 5.46 1.73
N GLY A 63 12.75 4.45 1.00
CA GLY A 63 13.63 4.61 -0.17
C GLY A 63 15.06 5.06 0.14
N THR A 64 15.42 5.28 1.40
CA THR A 64 16.73 5.76 1.84
C THR A 64 17.43 4.71 2.71
N ARG A 65 17.44 4.88 4.03
CA ARG A 65 18.03 3.94 4.98
C ARG A 65 17.03 3.62 6.09
N TRP A 66 17.07 2.41 6.64
CA TRP A 66 16.18 1.98 7.72
C TRP A 66 16.25 2.91 8.96
N GLN A 67 17.41 3.60 9.19
CA GLN A 67 17.57 4.59 10.27
C GLN A 67 16.66 5.80 10.06
N ASP A 68 16.42 6.20 8.82
CA ASP A 68 15.56 7.33 8.50
C ASP A 68 14.09 6.95 8.74
N ALA A 69 13.68 5.72 8.39
CA ALA A 69 12.36 5.19 8.74
C ALA A 69 12.10 5.19 10.25
N ASN A 70 13.11 4.89 11.09
CA ASN A 70 12.99 4.95 12.56
C ASN A 70 12.77 6.37 13.13
N ARG A 71 12.81 7.41 12.29
CA ARG A 71 12.52 8.81 12.66
C ARG A 71 11.14 9.25 12.21
N THR A 72 10.41 8.38 11.51
CA THR A 72 9.07 8.65 10.98
C THR A 72 8.03 7.75 11.66
N THR A 73 6.79 8.15 11.56
CA THR A 73 5.65 7.52 12.19
C THR A 73 4.55 7.23 11.17
N PHE A 74 3.55 6.47 11.57
CA PHE A 74 2.35 6.23 10.77
C PHE A 74 1.65 7.54 10.36
N ASP A 75 1.63 8.55 11.26
CA ASP A 75 1.02 9.85 10.97
C ASP A 75 1.80 10.64 9.92
N ASP A 76 3.13 10.54 9.88
CA ASP A 76 3.94 11.15 8.82
C ASP A 76 3.62 10.52 7.45
N TRP A 77 3.45 9.20 7.40
CA TRP A 77 3.09 8.49 6.17
C TRP A 77 1.67 8.82 5.74
N LEU A 78 0.73 8.82 6.69
CA LEU A 78 -0.65 9.22 6.44
C LEU A 78 -0.73 10.66 5.89
N GLY A 79 0.05 11.58 6.45
CA GLY A 79 0.14 12.96 5.98
C GLY A 79 0.61 13.04 4.52
N ALA A 80 1.61 12.25 4.13
CA ALA A 80 2.10 12.22 2.75
C ALA A 80 1.04 11.70 1.75
N VAL A 81 0.29 10.65 2.14
CA VAL A 81 -0.79 10.11 1.30
C VAL A 81 -1.98 11.08 1.26
N THR A 82 -2.31 11.71 2.38
CA THR A 82 -3.36 12.75 2.44
C THR A 82 -3.05 13.90 1.49
N ALA A 83 -1.80 14.36 1.45
CA ALA A 83 -1.38 15.43 0.52
C ALA A 83 -1.52 15.00 -0.95
N ALA A 84 -1.21 13.74 -1.28
CA ALA A 84 -1.40 13.20 -2.63
C ALA A 84 -2.88 13.11 -3.02
N VAL A 85 -3.77 12.73 -2.10
CA VAL A 85 -5.23 12.75 -2.31
C VAL A 85 -5.73 14.16 -2.55
N GLN A 86 -5.29 15.15 -1.73
CA GLN A 86 -5.69 16.54 -1.89
C GLN A 86 -5.20 17.14 -3.21
N ASP A 87 -4.00 16.77 -3.65
CA ASP A 87 -3.45 17.22 -4.93
C ASP A 87 -4.34 16.74 -6.09
N LEU A 88 -4.68 15.44 -6.15
CA LEU A 88 -5.59 14.91 -7.17
C LEU A 88 -7.02 15.46 -7.05
N ALA A 89 -7.54 15.63 -5.85
CA ALA A 89 -8.89 16.17 -5.63
C ALA A 89 -9.04 17.62 -6.12
N SER A 90 -7.94 18.33 -6.35
CA SER A 90 -7.96 19.69 -6.93
C SER A 90 -8.23 19.70 -8.44
N THR A 91 -8.03 18.59 -9.13
CA THR A 91 -8.10 18.47 -10.60
C THR A 91 -8.98 17.31 -11.08
N CYS A 92 -9.22 16.32 -10.23
CA CYS A 92 -10.01 15.14 -10.55
C CYS A 92 -11.39 15.19 -9.89
N ARG A 93 -12.43 14.73 -10.61
CA ARG A 93 -13.79 14.57 -10.08
C ARG A 93 -13.94 13.39 -9.14
N ALA A 94 -13.05 12.41 -9.22
CA ALA A 94 -13.01 11.23 -8.36
C ALA A 94 -11.57 10.86 -8.03
N VAL A 95 -11.32 10.52 -6.76
CA VAL A 95 -10.01 10.04 -6.30
C VAL A 95 -10.18 8.70 -5.60
N LEU A 96 -9.45 7.70 -6.06
CA LEU A 96 -9.34 6.40 -5.42
C LEU A 96 -7.99 6.27 -4.69
N VAL A 97 -7.97 5.42 -3.67
CA VAL A 97 -6.71 5.08 -2.97
C VAL A 97 -6.49 3.58 -3.06
N ALA A 98 -5.32 3.21 -3.58
CA ALA A 98 -4.90 1.82 -3.69
C ALA A 98 -3.65 1.58 -2.86
N GLY A 99 -3.57 0.44 -2.16
CA GLY A 99 -2.45 0.19 -1.26
C GLY A 99 -2.11 -1.26 -1.06
N LEU A 100 -0.79 -1.52 -0.99
CA LEU A 100 -0.22 -2.82 -0.65
C LEU A 100 0.15 -2.85 0.84
N SER A 101 -0.27 -3.87 1.58
CA SER A 101 0.17 -4.12 2.96
C SER A 101 -0.11 -2.92 3.90
N MET A 102 0.92 -2.26 4.44
CA MET A 102 0.81 -1.00 5.16
C MET A 102 0.11 0.09 4.32
N GLY A 103 0.33 0.11 3.01
CA GLY A 103 -0.39 1.01 2.10
C GLY A 103 -1.89 0.80 2.17
N GLY A 104 -2.36 -0.44 2.33
CA GLY A 104 -3.77 -0.77 2.59
C GLY A 104 -4.25 -0.24 3.94
N THR A 105 -3.40 -0.30 5.00
CA THR A 105 -3.72 0.32 6.31
C THR A 105 -3.90 1.84 6.17
N LEU A 106 -3.02 2.50 5.40
CA LEU A 106 -3.11 3.95 5.13
C LEU A 106 -4.38 4.29 4.34
N ALA A 107 -4.71 3.50 3.32
CA ALA A 107 -5.92 3.67 2.51
C ALA A 107 -7.19 3.54 3.35
N LEU A 108 -7.28 2.52 4.21
CA LEU A 108 -8.38 2.36 5.16
C LEU A 108 -8.48 3.56 6.10
N ARG A 109 -7.35 3.97 6.70
CA ARG A 109 -7.34 5.12 7.61
C ARG A 109 -7.79 6.41 6.96
N LEU A 110 -7.43 6.65 5.71
CA LEU A 110 -7.90 7.80 4.94
C LEU A 110 -9.41 7.77 4.72
N ALA A 111 -9.97 6.62 4.33
CA ALA A 111 -11.41 6.49 4.13
C ALA A 111 -12.19 6.65 5.45
N GLU A 112 -11.62 6.22 6.59
CA GLU A 112 -12.21 6.43 7.92
C GLU A 112 -12.27 7.91 8.32
N LEU A 113 -11.26 8.69 7.92
CA LEU A 113 -11.12 10.10 8.29
C LEU A 113 -11.77 11.05 7.28
N HIS A 114 -11.79 10.68 6.00
CA HIS A 114 -12.21 11.53 4.89
C HIS A 114 -13.08 10.75 3.89
N PRO A 115 -14.22 10.15 4.31
CA PRO A 115 -15.04 9.31 3.44
C PRO A 115 -15.55 10.05 2.20
N ASP A 116 -15.81 11.35 2.32
CA ASP A 116 -16.33 12.17 1.21
C ASP A 116 -15.24 12.56 0.18
N ALA A 117 -13.96 12.38 0.51
CA ALA A 117 -12.85 12.72 -0.38
C ALA A 117 -12.37 11.55 -1.23
N ILE A 118 -12.88 10.34 -0.97
CA ILE A 118 -12.40 9.08 -1.58
C ILE A 118 -13.58 8.38 -2.25
N ALA A 119 -13.45 8.12 -3.55
CA ALA A 119 -14.48 7.44 -4.34
C ALA A 119 -14.47 5.90 -4.16
N GLY A 120 -13.34 5.31 -3.79
CA GLY A 120 -13.21 3.87 -3.56
C GLY A 120 -11.80 3.46 -3.15
N LEU A 121 -11.68 2.23 -2.65
CA LEU A 121 -10.42 1.63 -2.19
C LEU A 121 -10.09 0.38 -2.98
N VAL A 122 -8.80 0.21 -3.31
CA VAL A 122 -8.22 -1.05 -3.78
C VAL A 122 -7.16 -1.53 -2.78
N LEU A 123 -7.42 -2.62 -2.11
CA LEU A 123 -6.59 -3.14 -1.02
C LEU A 123 -5.93 -4.44 -1.43
N VAL A 124 -4.61 -4.48 -1.46
CA VAL A 124 -3.82 -5.69 -1.76
C VAL A 124 -3.09 -6.12 -0.50
N ASN A 125 -3.38 -7.33 -0.02
CA ASN A 125 -2.79 -7.90 1.20
C ASN A 125 -2.77 -6.90 2.38
N PRO A 126 -3.90 -6.20 2.71
CA PRO A 126 -3.90 -5.12 3.69
C PRO A 126 -3.55 -5.61 5.09
N SER A 127 -2.69 -4.86 5.81
CA SER A 127 -2.27 -5.21 7.15
C SER A 127 -3.04 -4.42 8.21
N VAL A 128 -3.81 -5.10 9.07
CA VAL A 128 -4.53 -4.49 10.21
C VAL A 128 -4.27 -5.22 11.53
N THR A 129 -3.53 -6.33 11.49
CA THR A 129 -3.11 -7.12 12.65
C THR A 129 -1.91 -8.01 12.30
N THR A 130 -1.42 -8.77 13.29
CA THR A 130 -0.49 -9.89 13.10
C THR A 130 -0.73 -10.96 14.15
N LEU A 131 -0.58 -12.21 13.77
CA LEU A 131 -0.63 -13.37 14.68
C LEU A 131 0.72 -13.63 15.37
N ARG A 132 1.76 -12.90 15.00
CA ARG A 132 3.12 -13.04 15.58
C ARG A 132 3.13 -12.48 17.00
N LYS A 133 3.24 -13.37 17.98
CA LYS A 133 3.18 -13.01 19.42
C LYS A 133 4.34 -12.08 19.84
N GLU A 134 5.46 -12.15 19.14
CA GLU A 134 6.65 -11.30 19.36
C GLU A 134 6.36 -9.82 19.13
N ALA A 135 5.35 -9.49 18.30
CA ALA A 135 4.92 -8.10 18.08
C ALA A 135 4.47 -7.41 19.38
N ASN A 136 3.96 -8.17 20.35
CA ASN A 136 3.57 -7.62 21.66
C ASN A 136 4.76 -7.10 22.48
N LEU A 137 5.98 -7.42 22.11
CA LEU A 137 7.20 -6.92 22.73
C LEU A 137 7.68 -5.59 22.11
N LEU A 138 7.13 -5.17 20.95
CA LEU A 138 7.51 -3.92 20.27
C LEU A 138 7.48 -2.68 21.18
N PRO A 139 6.51 -2.50 22.10
CA PRO A 139 6.50 -1.35 23.02
C PRO A 139 7.76 -1.22 23.87
N VAL A 140 8.42 -2.33 24.20
CA VAL A 140 9.68 -2.36 24.97
C VAL A 140 10.87 -2.38 24.01
N LEU A 141 10.85 -3.23 23.00
CA LEU A 141 11.97 -3.44 22.08
C LEU A 141 12.37 -2.17 21.34
N ARG A 142 11.44 -1.27 21.03
CA ARG A 142 11.73 0.02 20.38
C ARG A 142 12.74 0.91 21.11
N TYR A 143 12.95 0.68 22.40
CA TYR A 143 13.93 1.45 23.20
C TYR A 143 15.32 0.81 23.25
N VAL A 144 15.41 -0.50 22.99
CA VAL A 144 16.64 -1.27 23.17
C VAL A 144 17.18 -1.85 21.85
N LEU A 145 16.33 -2.05 20.85
CA LEU A 145 16.72 -2.59 19.55
C LEU A 145 16.37 -1.59 18.44
N PRO A 146 17.34 -1.17 17.63
CA PRO A 146 17.08 -0.24 16.53
C PRO A 146 16.48 -0.93 15.30
N MET A 147 16.75 -2.24 15.10
CA MET A 147 16.32 -2.99 13.92
C MET A 147 16.25 -4.50 14.18
N PHE A 148 15.49 -5.20 13.34
CA PHE A 148 15.48 -6.67 13.20
C PHE A 148 15.93 -7.11 11.80
N PRO A 149 16.13 -8.43 11.56
CA PRO A 149 16.23 -8.98 10.23
C PRO A 149 15.03 -8.57 9.35
N PRO A 150 15.19 -8.48 8.03
CA PRO A 150 14.12 -8.05 7.14
C PRO A 150 12.96 -9.06 7.11
N ILE A 151 11.76 -8.56 6.82
CA ILE A 151 10.55 -9.34 6.48
C ILE A 151 10.15 -9.02 5.03
N ALA A 152 11.08 -8.50 4.22
CA ALA A 152 10.81 -8.05 2.85
C ALA A 152 11.07 -9.16 1.83
N GLY A 153 10.48 -9.03 0.63
CA GLY A 153 10.78 -9.88 -0.51
C GLY A 153 10.01 -11.20 -0.53
N ASP A 154 8.84 -11.28 0.09
CA ASP A 154 7.94 -12.43 -0.02
C ASP A 154 7.25 -12.41 -1.40
N ILE A 155 7.94 -12.96 -2.42
CA ILE A 155 7.56 -13.01 -3.83
C ILE A 155 7.77 -14.43 -4.34
N ALA A 156 6.76 -15.03 -4.96
CA ALA A 156 6.81 -16.39 -5.53
C ALA A 156 7.57 -16.42 -6.87
N LYS A 157 7.50 -15.35 -7.65
CA LYS A 157 8.10 -15.23 -8.98
C LYS A 157 9.63 -15.22 -8.90
N PRO A 158 10.33 -16.18 -9.52
CA PRO A 158 11.79 -16.26 -9.45
C PRO A 158 12.49 -15.04 -10.05
N GLY A 159 13.56 -14.58 -9.41
CA GLY A 159 14.42 -13.49 -9.90
C GLY A 159 13.89 -12.08 -9.69
N VAL A 160 12.71 -11.93 -9.10
CA VAL A 160 12.16 -10.62 -8.74
C VAL A 160 12.64 -10.21 -7.35
N VAL A 161 13.11 -8.99 -7.21
CA VAL A 161 13.61 -8.43 -5.94
C VAL A 161 12.84 -7.14 -5.64
N GLU A 162 12.22 -7.10 -4.48
CA GLU A 162 11.53 -5.90 -4.00
C GLU A 162 12.54 -4.81 -3.65
N PRO A 163 12.36 -3.56 -4.18
CA PRO A 163 13.16 -2.43 -3.75
C PRO A 163 12.76 -2.02 -2.33
N GLY A 164 13.69 -2.10 -1.38
CA GLY A 164 13.37 -1.80 0.01
C GLY A 164 14.57 -1.91 0.95
N TYR A 165 14.30 -1.96 2.25
CA TYR A 165 15.34 -2.10 3.25
C TYR A 165 15.70 -3.57 3.49
N ASN A 166 16.98 -3.81 3.72
CA ASN A 166 17.47 -5.10 4.19
C ASN A 166 17.43 -5.23 5.74
N ARG A 167 16.66 -4.39 6.42
CA ARG A 167 16.46 -4.38 7.87
C ARG A 167 15.07 -3.86 8.21
N LEU A 168 14.47 -4.39 9.26
CA LEU A 168 13.20 -3.95 9.81
C LEU A 168 13.43 -2.86 10.87
N PRO A 169 13.04 -1.59 10.66
CA PRO A 169 13.19 -0.52 11.63
C PRO A 169 12.15 -0.66 12.75
N VAL A 170 12.62 -0.90 14.00
CA VAL A 170 11.75 -1.30 15.13
C VAL A 170 10.81 -0.18 15.59
N LYS A 171 11.30 1.08 15.64
CA LYS A 171 10.45 2.22 16.04
C LYS A 171 9.35 2.48 15.03
N ALA A 172 9.68 2.42 13.74
CA ALA A 172 8.71 2.57 12.66
C ALA A 172 7.69 1.42 12.67
N MET A 173 8.14 0.17 12.86
CA MET A 173 7.25 -0.98 13.00
C MET A 173 6.32 -0.85 14.20
N HIS A 174 6.82 -0.36 15.34
CA HIS A 174 5.98 -0.08 16.50
C HIS A 174 4.91 0.98 16.18
N SER A 175 5.24 2.00 15.39
CA SER A 175 4.27 3.02 15.00
C SER A 175 3.15 2.43 14.14
N LEU A 176 3.46 1.60 13.14
CA LEU A 176 2.47 0.86 12.35
C LEU A 176 1.63 -0.07 13.24
N TRP A 177 2.27 -0.88 14.08
CA TRP A 177 1.60 -1.79 15.01
C TRP A 177 0.62 -1.05 15.93
N SER A 178 0.98 0.16 16.39
CA SER A 178 0.13 0.99 17.24
C SER A 178 -1.07 1.59 16.49
N ALA A 179 -0.98 1.74 15.18
CA ALA A 179 -2.07 2.24 14.33
C ALA A 179 -3.15 1.17 14.08
N TRP A 180 -2.79 -0.12 13.99
CA TRP A 180 -3.74 -1.18 13.69
C TRP A 180 -4.97 -1.25 14.61
N PRO A 181 -4.86 -1.15 15.96
CA PRO A 181 -6.05 -1.13 16.82
C PRO A 181 -6.96 0.07 16.54
N VAL A 182 -6.38 1.22 16.15
CA VAL A 182 -7.14 2.43 15.82
C VAL A 182 -7.93 2.23 14.53
N VAL A 183 -7.27 1.72 13.48
CA VAL A 183 -7.91 1.41 12.20
C VAL A 183 -9.02 0.36 12.42
N ARG A 184 -8.74 -0.77 13.08
CA ARG A 184 -9.77 -1.79 13.34
C ARG A 184 -10.99 -1.27 14.09
N ARG A 185 -10.80 -0.37 15.06
CA ARG A 185 -11.89 0.24 15.82
C ARG A 185 -12.80 1.10 14.92
N ASP A 186 -12.21 1.76 13.93
CA ASP A 186 -12.86 2.75 13.10
C ASP A 186 -13.34 2.20 11.73
N LEU A 187 -13.11 0.91 11.41
CA LEU A 187 -13.47 0.27 10.14
C LEU A 187 -14.93 0.51 9.71
N ALA A 188 -15.87 0.56 10.67
CA ALA A 188 -17.28 0.85 10.36
C ALA A 188 -17.52 2.23 9.71
N LYS A 189 -16.54 3.12 9.71
CA LYS A 189 -16.60 4.41 9.01
C LYS A 189 -16.28 4.29 7.51
N VAL A 190 -15.71 3.16 7.07
CA VAL A 190 -15.43 2.89 5.66
C VAL A 190 -16.73 2.48 4.98
N THR A 191 -17.31 3.39 4.21
CA THR A 191 -18.60 3.22 3.50
C THR A 191 -18.44 3.24 1.99
N VAL A 192 -17.27 3.64 1.50
CA VAL A 192 -16.95 3.70 0.06
C VAL A 192 -16.81 2.29 -0.54
N PRO A 193 -17.00 2.11 -1.86
CA PRO A 193 -16.73 0.85 -2.53
C PRO A 193 -15.31 0.32 -2.27
N VAL A 194 -15.17 -1.01 -2.11
CA VAL A 194 -13.89 -1.66 -1.82
C VAL A 194 -13.66 -2.84 -2.75
N LEU A 195 -12.53 -2.84 -3.43
CA LEU A 195 -11.92 -4.02 -4.04
C LEU A 195 -10.79 -4.51 -3.12
N LEU A 196 -10.91 -5.74 -2.62
CA LEU A 196 -9.93 -6.36 -1.75
C LEU A 196 -9.35 -7.60 -2.42
N LEU A 197 -8.03 -7.62 -2.60
CA LEU A 197 -7.30 -8.76 -3.14
C LEU A 197 -6.35 -9.29 -2.07
N HIS A 198 -6.34 -10.61 -1.85
CA HIS A 198 -5.42 -11.23 -0.88
C HIS A 198 -4.80 -12.51 -1.43
N SER A 199 -3.49 -12.64 -1.26
CA SER A 199 -2.75 -13.84 -1.64
C SER A 199 -3.14 -15.02 -0.75
N ARG A 200 -3.50 -16.15 -1.35
CA ARG A 200 -3.84 -17.37 -0.61
C ARG A 200 -2.69 -17.83 0.28
N VAL A 201 -1.47 -17.63 -0.18
CA VAL A 201 -0.24 -17.94 0.54
C VAL A 201 0.53 -16.64 0.77
N ASP A 202 0.27 -15.98 1.90
CA ASP A 202 0.97 -14.78 2.35
C ASP A 202 1.73 -15.10 3.63
N HIS A 203 3.08 -15.06 3.61
CA HIS A 203 3.93 -15.38 4.75
C HIS A 203 4.22 -14.16 5.64
N THR A 204 3.75 -12.98 5.25
CA THR A 204 4.00 -11.69 5.91
C THR A 204 2.76 -11.17 6.62
N VAL A 205 1.63 -11.09 5.92
CA VAL A 205 0.33 -10.64 6.43
C VAL A 205 -0.69 -11.76 6.27
N GLU A 206 -1.07 -12.36 7.39
CA GLU A 206 -1.96 -13.51 7.39
C GLU A 206 -3.34 -13.15 6.81
N PRO A 207 -3.99 -14.03 6.00
CA PRO A 207 -5.29 -13.78 5.36
C PRO A 207 -6.43 -13.36 6.30
N ILE A 208 -6.31 -13.64 7.59
CA ILE A 208 -7.25 -13.15 8.62
C ILE A 208 -7.38 -11.62 8.61
N ASN A 209 -6.37 -10.90 8.11
CA ASN A 209 -6.41 -9.45 7.99
C ASN A 209 -7.54 -8.99 7.06
N SER A 210 -7.71 -9.65 5.90
CA SER A 210 -8.81 -9.38 4.97
C SER A 210 -10.16 -9.67 5.59
N GLN A 211 -10.31 -10.79 6.30
CA GLN A 211 -11.55 -11.11 6.99
C GLN A 211 -11.93 -10.03 8.01
N ILE A 212 -10.94 -9.54 8.80
CA ILE A 212 -11.16 -8.46 9.77
C ILE A 212 -11.63 -7.18 9.08
N VAL A 213 -11.05 -6.84 7.92
CA VAL A 213 -11.46 -5.67 7.15
C VAL A 213 -12.87 -5.86 6.63
N LEU A 214 -13.18 -6.98 5.98
CA LEU A 214 -14.49 -7.28 5.39
C LEU A 214 -15.61 -7.30 6.45
N ASP A 215 -15.35 -7.89 7.62
CA ASP A 215 -16.31 -7.96 8.71
C ASP A 215 -16.52 -6.59 9.40
N GLY A 216 -15.55 -5.69 9.29
CA GLY A 216 -15.53 -4.41 10.01
C GLY A 216 -16.06 -3.22 9.22
N ILE A 217 -15.95 -3.20 7.91
CA ILE A 217 -16.37 -2.07 7.07
C ILE A 217 -17.89 -2.00 6.90
N SER A 218 -18.42 -0.80 6.63
CA SER A 218 -19.84 -0.59 6.33
C SER A 218 -20.11 -0.38 4.83
N SER A 219 -19.14 -0.63 3.97
CA SER A 219 -19.34 -0.59 2.53
C SER A 219 -20.37 -1.63 2.09
N THR A 220 -21.27 -1.25 1.19
CA THR A 220 -22.26 -2.14 0.58
C THR A 220 -21.83 -2.64 -0.81
N ASP A 221 -20.78 -2.08 -1.37
CA ASP A 221 -20.18 -2.50 -2.64
C ASP A 221 -18.75 -3.01 -2.38
N VAL A 222 -18.64 -4.32 -2.19
CA VAL A 222 -17.39 -5.00 -1.87
C VAL A 222 -17.15 -6.14 -2.84
N THR A 223 -15.97 -6.17 -3.42
CA THR A 223 -15.47 -7.27 -4.24
C THR A 223 -14.23 -7.86 -3.58
N GLU A 224 -14.22 -9.18 -3.35
CA GLU A 224 -13.06 -9.92 -2.84
C GLU A 224 -12.51 -10.82 -3.94
N ILE A 225 -11.19 -10.79 -4.13
CA ILE A 225 -10.44 -11.64 -5.07
C ILE A 225 -9.30 -12.33 -4.31
N TRP A 226 -9.21 -13.65 -4.47
CA TRP A 226 -8.09 -14.42 -3.95
C TRP A 226 -7.03 -14.61 -5.02
N LEU A 227 -5.78 -14.20 -4.70
CA LEU A 227 -4.61 -14.38 -5.56
C LEU A 227 -3.99 -15.75 -5.27
N GLU A 228 -4.03 -16.63 -6.27
CA GLU A 228 -3.69 -18.05 -6.08
C GLU A 228 -2.20 -18.36 -6.31
N ASN A 229 -1.46 -17.49 -7.01
CA ASN A 229 -0.10 -17.76 -7.49
C ASN A 229 0.95 -16.80 -6.92
N SER A 230 0.55 -15.87 -6.07
CA SER A 230 1.42 -14.83 -5.52
C SER A 230 1.57 -14.95 -4.01
N TYR A 231 2.70 -14.44 -3.51
CA TYR A 231 2.93 -14.21 -2.08
C TYR A 231 2.60 -12.77 -1.70
N HIS A 232 3.21 -12.25 -0.62
CA HIS A 232 2.84 -10.96 -0.03
C HIS A 232 2.97 -9.77 -0.99
N VAL A 233 4.08 -9.66 -1.73
CA VAL A 233 4.32 -8.53 -2.64
C VAL A 233 3.68 -8.81 -4.01
N ALA A 234 2.37 -9.06 -4.00
CA ALA A 234 1.63 -9.54 -5.17
C ALA A 234 1.66 -8.57 -6.36
N THR A 235 1.90 -7.28 -6.13
CA THR A 235 2.07 -6.26 -7.18
C THR A 235 3.32 -6.44 -8.05
N MET A 236 4.25 -7.30 -7.63
CA MET A 236 5.46 -7.67 -8.37
C MET A 236 5.51 -9.17 -8.70
N ASP A 237 4.47 -9.92 -8.36
CA ASP A 237 4.42 -11.37 -8.40
C ASP A 237 3.57 -11.88 -9.58
N ASN A 238 3.23 -13.17 -9.57
CA ASN A 238 2.58 -13.86 -10.67
C ASN A 238 1.18 -13.32 -11.00
N ASP A 239 0.41 -12.89 -9.99
CA ASP A 239 -0.95 -12.36 -10.15
C ASP A 239 -0.99 -10.82 -10.29
N ALA A 240 0.16 -10.15 -10.55
CA ALA A 240 0.22 -8.69 -10.67
C ALA A 240 -0.74 -8.16 -11.74
N GLU A 241 -0.83 -8.84 -12.89
CA GLU A 241 -1.72 -8.44 -13.98
C GLU A 241 -3.20 -8.53 -13.58
N GLU A 242 -3.59 -9.52 -12.79
CA GLU A 242 -4.95 -9.63 -12.25
C GLU A 242 -5.29 -8.44 -11.33
N ILE A 243 -4.33 -8.03 -10.48
CA ILE A 243 -4.49 -6.83 -9.64
C ILE A 243 -4.72 -5.59 -10.51
N PHE A 244 -3.93 -5.43 -11.56
CA PHE A 244 -3.98 -4.24 -12.42
C PHE A 244 -5.31 -4.18 -13.18
N THR A 245 -5.68 -5.27 -13.85
CA THR A 245 -6.91 -5.36 -14.64
C THR A 245 -8.17 -5.20 -13.76
N SER A 246 -8.24 -5.93 -12.64
CA SER A 246 -9.37 -5.82 -11.71
C SER A 246 -9.50 -4.43 -11.10
N SER A 247 -8.36 -3.73 -10.91
CA SER A 247 -8.38 -2.33 -10.45
C SER A 247 -9.02 -1.40 -11.49
N VAL A 248 -8.68 -1.56 -12.76
CA VAL A 248 -9.28 -0.78 -13.87
C VAL A 248 -10.78 -1.04 -13.96
N GLU A 249 -11.20 -2.30 -14.00
CA GLU A 249 -12.61 -2.68 -14.03
C GLU A 249 -13.40 -2.10 -12.85
N PHE A 250 -12.81 -2.15 -11.65
CA PHE A 250 -13.41 -1.56 -10.46
C PHE A 250 -13.52 -0.04 -10.55
N ILE A 251 -12.46 0.66 -11.00
CA ILE A 251 -12.46 2.11 -11.19
C ILE A 251 -13.55 2.51 -12.19
N GLU A 252 -13.62 1.87 -13.35
CA GLU A 252 -14.63 2.12 -14.36
C GLU A 252 -16.05 1.95 -13.82
N LYS A 253 -16.30 0.82 -13.12
CA LYS A 253 -17.58 0.51 -12.51
C LYS A 253 -18.06 1.63 -11.58
N ILE A 254 -17.21 2.07 -10.64
CA ILE A 254 -17.61 3.05 -9.61
C ILE A 254 -17.64 4.48 -10.12
N THR A 255 -16.89 4.81 -11.18
CA THR A 255 -16.85 6.16 -11.75
C THR A 255 -17.85 6.39 -12.88
N ALA A 256 -18.39 5.34 -13.48
CA ALA A 256 -19.38 5.44 -14.57
C ALA A 256 -20.64 6.21 -14.19
N GLY A 257 -21.04 6.24 -12.92
CA GLY A 257 -22.23 6.92 -12.41
C GLY A 257 -21.97 8.26 -11.72
N LEU A 258 -20.72 8.69 -11.66
CA LEU A 258 -20.36 9.97 -11.02
C LEU A 258 -20.56 11.13 -11.99
N PRO A 259 -21.08 12.28 -11.51
CA PRO A 259 -21.29 13.46 -12.34
C PRO A 259 -19.98 14.08 -12.83
#